data_2008b3c45ee5963bdc338aa631866fc6
#
_entry.id   2008b3c45ee5963bdc338aa631866fc6
#
_cell.length_a   1.000
_cell.length_b   1.000
_cell.length_c   1.000
_cell.angle_alpha   90.00
_cell.angle_beta   90.00
_cell.angle_gamma   90.00
#
_symmetry.space_group_name_H-M   'P 1'
#
loop_
_entity.id
_entity.type
_entity.pdbx_description
1 polymer ?
#
loop_
_entity_poly.entity_id
_entity_poly.type
_entity_poly.pdbx_seq_one_letter_code
_entity_poly.pdbx_strand_id
1 'polypeptide(L)'
;WNVYRLPTLQKLLNEFGIVPTYLLTYPVVRDPHAVGILREIFAAGECEVGTHCHPWNTPPYEEPLNAYNSMLCNLPVTLQFEKLQRLHEAIQSNFETAPVAFRSGRWGFDAEVARNIIRLGYRIDTSVTPYTSWAQASGPDFSRFSPRPSMFTEHLRAERDSNHMLAEIPATIGYLHGDFQACAELVGRLRRAPFCGFKLGSLLSRLHLLRKVWLSPEMETPAIMMQLVRQMRSQGYELLNLVFHSSALLGGCGPFVRSQADEHAFMRKLHT
;
A
#
# COMPACT_ATOMS: atom_id res chain seq x y z
N TRP A 1 0.29 -16.69 -14.33
CA TRP A 1 -0.04 -15.55 -13.49
C TRP A 1 0.45 -15.76 -12.06
N ASN A 2 0.96 -14.71 -11.41
CA ASN A 2 1.38 -14.71 -10.01
C ASN A 2 0.23 -15.06 -9.03
N VAL A 3 -1.02 -14.72 -9.38
CA VAL A 3 -2.22 -15.04 -8.60
C VAL A 3 -2.38 -16.56 -8.37
N TYR A 4 -1.90 -17.39 -9.30
CA TYR A 4 -1.94 -18.86 -9.14
C TYR A 4 -1.03 -19.38 -8.03
N ARG A 5 -0.17 -18.52 -7.48
CA ARG A 5 0.69 -18.82 -6.32
C ARG A 5 0.01 -18.47 -4.97
N LEU A 6 -1.15 -17.80 -5.01
CA LEU A 6 -1.86 -17.42 -3.77
C LEU A 6 -2.21 -18.61 -2.87
N PRO A 7 -2.60 -19.80 -3.35
CA PRO A 7 -2.84 -20.94 -2.46
C PRO A 7 -1.62 -21.34 -1.64
N THR A 8 -0.42 -21.24 -2.22
CA THR A 8 0.84 -21.51 -1.50
C THR A 8 1.11 -20.44 -0.43
N LEU A 9 0.89 -19.17 -0.74
CA LEU A 9 0.98 -18.08 0.23
C LEU A 9 -0.06 -18.25 1.35
N GLN A 10 -1.31 -18.53 0.97
CA GLN A 10 -2.41 -18.68 1.94
C GLN A 10 -2.13 -19.81 2.93
N LYS A 11 -1.64 -20.95 2.44
CA LYS A 11 -1.23 -22.04 3.33
C LYS A 11 -0.20 -21.58 4.36
N LEU A 12 0.81 -20.82 3.94
CA LEU A 12 1.80 -20.26 4.86
C LEU A 12 1.16 -19.31 5.88
N LEU A 13 0.29 -18.41 5.44
CA LEU A 13 -0.39 -17.46 6.34
C LEU A 13 -1.30 -18.18 7.34
N ASN A 14 -1.98 -19.23 6.93
CA ASN A 14 -2.82 -20.05 7.78
C ASN A 14 -2.02 -20.75 8.89
N GLU A 15 -0.76 -21.15 8.62
CA GLU A 15 0.13 -21.72 9.66
C GLU A 15 0.38 -20.73 10.81
N PHE A 16 0.27 -19.42 10.55
CA PHE A 16 0.40 -18.35 11.55
C PHE A 16 -0.94 -17.76 12.01
N GLY A 17 -2.07 -18.29 11.53
CA GLY A 17 -3.40 -17.74 11.85
C GLY A 17 -3.64 -16.35 11.27
N ILE A 18 -2.98 -15.99 10.17
CA ILE A 18 -3.08 -14.67 9.54
C ILE A 18 -4.17 -14.69 8.47
N VAL A 19 -5.14 -13.78 8.60
CA VAL A 19 -6.16 -13.50 7.58
C VAL A 19 -5.73 -12.26 6.81
N PRO A 20 -5.20 -12.40 5.57
CA PRO A 20 -4.75 -11.26 4.78
C PRO A 20 -5.90 -10.52 4.12
N THR A 21 -5.72 -9.24 3.81
CA THR A 21 -6.58 -8.51 2.88
C THR A 21 -5.93 -8.50 1.50
N TYR A 22 -6.55 -9.21 0.54
CA TYR A 22 -6.13 -9.17 -0.86
C TYR A 22 -6.75 -7.97 -1.57
N LEU A 23 -5.93 -7.00 -1.95
CA LEU A 23 -6.35 -5.80 -2.66
C LEU A 23 -6.31 -6.07 -4.17
N LEU A 24 -7.48 -6.17 -4.79
CA LEU A 24 -7.65 -6.68 -6.15
C LEU A 24 -7.64 -5.57 -7.20
N THR A 25 -6.93 -5.81 -8.29
CA THR A 25 -6.94 -4.94 -9.48
C THR A 25 -7.95 -5.42 -10.52
N TYR A 26 -8.35 -4.53 -11.43
CA TYR A 26 -9.37 -4.85 -12.44
C TYR A 26 -9.04 -6.08 -13.31
N PRO A 27 -7.79 -6.26 -13.82
CA PRO A 27 -7.46 -7.47 -14.57
C PRO A 27 -7.62 -8.77 -13.77
N VAL A 28 -7.35 -8.74 -12.46
CA VAL A 28 -7.51 -9.93 -11.59
C VAL A 28 -8.98 -10.30 -11.45
N VAL A 29 -9.86 -9.33 -11.22
CA VAL A 29 -11.30 -9.59 -11.05
C VAL A 29 -12.02 -9.90 -12.36
N ARG A 30 -11.36 -9.71 -13.51
CA ARG A 30 -11.84 -10.08 -14.84
C ARG A 30 -11.30 -11.43 -15.33
N ASP A 31 -10.35 -12.02 -14.64
CA ASP A 31 -9.82 -13.35 -14.95
C ASP A 31 -10.58 -14.42 -14.16
N PRO A 32 -11.40 -15.28 -14.83
CA PRO A 32 -12.24 -16.25 -14.14
C PRO A 32 -11.46 -17.25 -13.30
N HIS A 33 -10.23 -17.58 -13.71
CA HIS A 33 -9.39 -18.52 -12.98
C HIS A 33 -8.81 -17.90 -11.72
N ALA A 34 -8.34 -16.64 -11.80
CA ALA A 34 -7.90 -15.89 -10.63
C ALA A 34 -9.04 -15.68 -9.63
N VAL A 35 -10.23 -15.34 -10.13
CA VAL A 35 -11.44 -15.20 -9.30
C VAL A 35 -11.79 -16.53 -8.64
N GLY A 36 -11.73 -17.66 -9.35
CA GLY A 36 -11.98 -19.00 -8.77
C GLY A 36 -11.08 -19.28 -7.56
N ILE A 37 -9.78 -19.09 -7.70
CA ILE A 37 -8.81 -19.28 -6.59
C ILE A 37 -9.15 -18.37 -5.39
N LEU A 38 -9.39 -17.09 -5.66
CA LEU A 38 -9.68 -16.12 -4.60
C LEU A 38 -11.01 -16.39 -3.91
N ARG A 39 -12.03 -16.84 -4.65
CA ARG A 39 -13.34 -17.23 -4.07
C ARG A 39 -13.24 -18.44 -3.14
N GLU A 40 -12.42 -19.43 -3.49
CA GLU A 40 -12.18 -20.59 -2.61
C GLU A 40 -11.58 -20.15 -1.27
N ILE A 41 -10.55 -19.31 -1.29
CA ILE A 41 -9.89 -18.77 -0.09
C ILE A 41 -10.87 -17.89 0.70
N PHE A 42 -11.61 -17.03 0.02
CA PHE A 42 -12.57 -16.12 0.64
C PHE A 42 -13.75 -16.87 1.30
N ALA A 43 -14.32 -17.87 0.62
CA ALA A 43 -15.41 -18.68 1.13
C ALA A 43 -15.00 -19.52 2.37
N ALA A 44 -13.72 -19.88 2.47
CA ALA A 44 -13.17 -20.52 3.66
C ALA A 44 -13.00 -19.55 4.86
N GLY A 45 -13.22 -18.25 4.67
CA GLY A 45 -12.97 -17.22 5.68
C GLY A 45 -11.49 -16.95 5.95
N GLU A 46 -10.63 -17.34 5.03
CA GLU A 46 -9.18 -17.26 5.18
C GLU A 46 -8.58 -15.94 4.65
N CYS A 47 -9.37 -15.10 4.00
CA CYS A 47 -8.95 -13.78 3.57
C CYS A 47 -10.09 -12.78 3.53
N GLU A 48 -9.73 -11.49 3.50
CA GLU A 48 -10.58 -10.37 3.13
C GLU A 48 -10.25 -9.95 1.69
N VAL A 49 -11.22 -9.35 0.99
CA VAL A 49 -11.00 -8.76 -0.34
C VAL A 49 -11.22 -7.27 -0.30
N GLY A 50 -10.33 -6.53 -0.94
CA GLY A 50 -10.41 -5.08 -1.07
C GLY A 50 -10.03 -4.63 -2.48
N THR A 51 -9.93 -3.34 -2.68
CA THR A 51 -9.75 -2.71 -4.00
C THR A 51 -8.36 -2.11 -4.15
N HIS A 52 -7.71 -2.38 -5.29
CA HIS A 52 -6.47 -1.72 -5.70
C HIS A 52 -6.63 -1.14 -7.11
N CYS A 53 -6.90 0.16 -7.19
CA CYS A 53 -7.21 0.81 -8.46
C CYS A 53 -5.95 1.39 -9.11
N HIS A 54 -5.60 0.88 -10.29
CA HIS A 54 -4.65 1.49 -11.19
C HIS A 54 -5.38 2.10 -12.39
N PRO A 55 -5.23 3.38 -12.70
CA PRO A 55 -5.91 4.01 -13.83
C PRO A 55 -5.73 3.28 -15.16
N TRP A 56 -4.50 2.92 -15.50
CA TRP A 56 -4.15 2.34 -16.81
C TRP A 56 -4.71 0.94 -17.07
N ASN A 57 -5.18 0.23 -16.06
CA ASN A 57 -5.75 -1.11 -16.22
C ASN A 57 -7.20 -1.23 -15.73
N THR A 58 -7.82 -0.10 -15.37
CA THR A 58 -9.21 -0.02 -14.91
C THR A 58 -10.00 0.86 -15.88
N PRO A 59 -11.11 0.37 -16.52
CA PRO A 59 -11.92 1.17 -17.41
C PRO A 59 -12.76 2.23 -16.66
N PRO A 60 -13.24 3.28 -17.38
CA PRO A 60 -13.04 3.56 -18.79
C PRO A 60 -11.63 4.05 -19.12
N TYR A 61 -11.13 3.78 -20.34
CA TYR A 61 -9.77 4.14 -20.77
C TYR A 61 -9.82 5.43 -21.60
N GLU A 62 -10.03 6.55 -20.96
CA GLU A 62 -10.21 7.87 -21.62
C GLU A 62 -8.96 8.74 -21.51
N GLU A 63 -8.14 8.50 -20.49
CA GLU A 63 -6.91 9.26 -20.26
C GLU A 63 -5.75 8.77 -21.14
N PRO A 64 -4.88 9.67 -21.62
CA PRO A 64 -3.62 9.29 -22.23
C PRO A 64 -2.73 8.48 -21.27
N LEU A 65 -2.14 7.39 -21.78
CA LEU A 65 -1.23 6.55 -21.01
C LEU A 65 0.12 7.25 -20.82
N ASN A 66 0.33 7.81 -19.64
CA ASN A 66 1.58 8.48 -19.25
C ASN A 66 1.82 8.41 -17.74
N ALA A 67 2.98 8.87 -17.29
CA ALA A 67 3.37 8.83 -15.88
C ALA A 67 2.44 9.65 -14.97
N TYR A 68 1.97 10.81 -15.44
CA TYR A 68 1.06 11.69 -14.70
C TYR A 68 -0.30 11.01 -14.46
N ASN A 69 -0.94 10.54 -15.52
CA ASN A 69 -2.25 9.89 -15.46
C ASN A 69 -2.20 8.47 -14.83
N SER A 70 -1.01 7.96 -14.53
CA SER A 70 -0.88 6.69 -13.83
C SER A 70 -1.21 6.76 -12.34
N MET A 71 -1.41 7.97 -11.81
CA MET A 71 -1.88 8.20 -10.43
C MET A 71 -3.35 8.63 -10.45
N LEU A 72 -4.18 7.95 -9.68
CA LEU A 72 -5.62 8.17 -9.67
C LEU A 72 -5.99 9.61 -9.30
N CYS A 73 -5.29 10.21 -8.33
CA CYS A 73 -5.48 11.59 -7.89
C CYS A 73 -5.24 12.66 -9.00
N ASN A 74 -4.59 12.29 -10.09
CA ASN A 74 -4.31 13.22 -11.20
C ASN A 74 -5.38 13.21 -12.29
N LEU A 75 -6.34 12.30 -12.22
CA LEU A 75 -7.43 12.23 -13.19
C LEU A 75 -8.57 13.19 -12.84
N PRO A 76 -9.40 13.59 -13.82
CA PRO A 76 -10.65 14.28 -13.54
C PRO A 76 -11.51 13.50 -12.53
N VAL A 77 -12.16 14.20 -11.60
CA VAL A 77 -12.91 13.59 -10.47
C VAL A 77 -13.98 12.60 -10.95
N THR A 78 -14.66 12.94 -12.06
CA THR A 78 -15.67 12.06 -12.67
C THR A 78 -15.05 10.76 -13.16
N LEU A 79 -13.91 10.84 -13.84
CA LEU A 79 -13.19 9.67 -14.35
C LEU A 79 -12.63 8.81 -13.21
N GLN A 80 -12.14 9.44 -12.12
CA GLN A 80 -11.76 8.72 -10.90
C GLN A 80 -12.92 7.87 -10.39
N PHE A 81 -14.10 8.50 -10.24
CA PHE A 81 -15.29 7.83 -9.70
C PHE A 81 -15.75 6.68 -10.59
N GLU A 82 -15.82 6.87 -11.90
CA GLU A 82 -16.24 5.83 -12.84
C GLU A 82 -15.31 4.60 -12.82
N LYS A 83 -13.99 4.82 -12.77
CA LYS A 83 -13.01 3.72 -12.62
C LYS A 83 -13.18 2.97 -11.29
N LEU A 84 -13.32 3.71 -10.20
CA LEU A 84 -13.53 3.14 -8.87
C LEU A 84 -14.82 2.35 -8.79
N GLN A 85 -15.91 2.89 -9.34
CA GLN A 85 -17.22 2.24 -9.36
C GLN A 85 -17.16 0.93 -10.16
N ARG A 86 -16.58 0.93 -11.36
CA ARG A 86 -16.46 -0.29 -12.17
C ARG A 86 -15.66 -1.40 -11.48
N LEU A 87 -14.58 -1.04 -10.79
CA LEU A 87 -13.78 -2.01 -10.06
C LEU A 87 -14.53 -2.50 -8.81
N HIS A 88 -15.19 -1.60 -8.09
CA HIS A 88 -16.04 -1.93 -6.94
C HIS A 88 -17.15 -2.92 -7.32
N GLU A 89 -17.92 -2.61 -8.36
CA GLU A 89 -19.00 -3.46 -8.86
C GLU A 89 -18.50 -4.83 -9.33
N ALA A 90 -17.34 -4.89 -9.98
CA ALA A 90 -16.73 -6.15 -10.41
C ALA A 90 -16.31 -7.03 -9.21
N ILE A 91 -15.76 -6.43 -8.14
CA ILE A 91 -15.45 -7.15 -6.91
C ILE A 91 -16.73 -7.63 -6.25
N GLN A 92 -17.70 -6.73 -6.05
CA GLN A 92 -18.99 -7.07 -5.43
C GLN A 92 -19.71 -8.19 -6.16
N SER A 93 -19.73 -8.16 -7.50
CA SER A 93 -20.35 -9.21 -8.32
C SER A 93 -19.65 -10.56 -8.18
N ASN A 94 -18.30 -10.56 -8.06
CA ASN A 94 -17.55 -11.80 -7.94
C ASN A 94 -17.60 -12.42 -6.54
N PHE A 95 -17.64 -11.61 -5.48
CA PHE A 95 -17.56 -12.08 -4.11
C PHE A 95 -18.85 -11.95 -3.30
N GLU A 96 -19.94 -11.46 -3.93
CA GLU A 96 -21.26 -11.24 -3.32
C GLU A 96 -21.19 -10.33 -2.07
N THR A 97 -20.13 -9.55 -1.96
CA THR A 97 -19.91 -8.61 -0.86
C THR A 97 -19.22 -7.34 -1.36
N ALA A 98 -19.62 -6.19 -0.82
CA ALA A 98 -18.98 -4.93 -1.16
C ALA A 98 -17.59 -4.83 -0.51
N PRO A 99 -16.52 -4.48 -1.25
CA PRO A 99 -15.21 -4.26 -0.65
C PRO A 99 -15.24 -3.03 0.25
N VAL A 100 -14.62 -3.12 1.42
CA VAL A 100 -14.56 -2.04 2.41
C VAL A 100 -13.16 -1.45 2.56
N ALA A 101 -12.14 -2.14 2.07
CA ALA A 101 -10.74 -1.71 2.11
C ALA A 101 -10.26 -1.25 0.72
N PHE A 102 -9.49 -0.17 0.68
CA PHE A 102 -8.98 0.44 -0.54
C PHE A 102 -7.48 0.76 -0.45
N ARG A 103 -6.81 0.68 -1.58
CA ARG A 103 -5.48 1.25 -1.81
C ARG A 103 -5.40 1.82 -3.21
N SER A 104 -4.99 3.07 -3.32
CA SER A 104 -4.72 3.69 -4.62
C SER A 104 -3.44 3.13 -5.24
N GLY A 105 -3.50 2.82 -6.52
CA GLY A 105 -2.34 2.44 -7.30
C GLY A 105 -1.27 3.54 -7.29
N ARG A 106 0.01 3.15 -7.16
CA ARG A 106 1.14 4.08 -7.06
C ARG A 106 0.99 5.13 -5.95
N TRP A 107 0.16 4.85 -4.95
CA TRP A 107 -0.11 5.74 -3.81
C TRP A 107 -0.79 7.06 -4.22
N GLY A 108 -1.41 7.11 -5.40
CA GLY A 108 -2.07 8.30 -5.95
C GLY A 108 -3.39 8.62 -5.24
N PHE A 109 -3.34 9.07 -4.00
CA PHE A 109 -4.47 9.32 -3.12
C PHE A 109 -4.50 10.76 -2.63
N ASP A 110 -5.68 11.38 -2.70
CA ASP A 110 -5.96 12.74 -2.23
C ASP A 110 -7.39 12.87 -1.69
N ALA A 111 -7.82 14.10 -1.39
CA ALA A 111 -9.15 14.39 -0.87
C ALA A 111 -10.28 14.01 -1.85
N GLU A 112 -10.05 14.13 -3.16
CA GLU A 112 -11.06 13.78 -4.16
C GLU A 112 -11.24 12.26 -4.25
N VAL A 113 -10.12 11.51 -4.26
CA VAL A 113 -10.16 10.05 -4.20
C VAL A 113 -10.82 9.58 -2.92
N ALA A 114 -10.52 10.21 -1.77
CA ALA A 114 -11.16 9.92 -0.48
C ALA A 114 -12.69 10.10 -0.55
N ARG A 115 -13.17 11.23 -1.09
CA ARG A 115 -14.60 11.47 -1.27
C ARG A 115 -15.26 10.42 -2.16
N ASN A 116 -14.60 10.05 -3.26
CA ASN A 116 -15.11 9.06 -4.19
C ASN A 116 -15.25 7.67 -3.55
N ILE A 117 -14.24 7.22 -2.78
CA ILE A 117 -14.33 5.91 -2.13
C ILE A 117 -15.32 5.91 -0.95
N ILE A 118 -15.44 7.00 -0.20
CA ILE A 118 -16.47 7.14 0.85
C ILE A 118 -17.88 7.01 0.24
N ARG A 119 -18.15 7.65 -0.90
CA ARG A 119 -19.43 7.51 -1.64
C ARG A 119 -19.74 6.07 -2.06
N LEU A 120 -18.72 5.27 -2.33
CA LEU A 120 -18.85 3.84 -2.68
C LEU A 120 -18.94 2.92 -1.45
N GLY A 121 -18.88 3.47 -0.23
CA GLY A 121 -19.02 2.70 1.01
C GLY A 121 -17.72 2.12 1.58
N TYR A 122 -16.57 2.53 1.07
CA TYR A 122 -15.30 2.14 1.67
C TYR A 122 -15.14 2.76 3.07
N ARG A 123 -14.53 2.01 3.97
CA ARG A 123 -14.31 2.40 5.37
C ARG A 123 -12.84 2.45 5.75
N ILE A 124 -11.97 1.80 4.97
CA ILE A 124 -10.54 1.69 5.23
C ILE A 124 -9.79 2.12 3.97
N ASP A 125 -8.88 3.07 4.12
CA ASP A 125 -7.84 3.38 3.14
C ASP A 125 -6.46 2.95 3.67
N THR A 126 -5.58 2.58 2.78
CA THR A 126 -4.21 2.21 3.10
C THR A 126 -3.23 2.75 2.05
N SER A 127 -3.53 3.95 1.52
CA SER A 127 -2.75 4.59 0.46
C SER A 127 -1.65 5.51 0.97
N VAL A 128 -1.72 5.96 2.22
CA VAL A 128 -0.72 6.87 2.77
C VAL A 128 0.60 6.15 3.03
N THR A 129 1.68 6.76 2.55
CA THR A 129 3.06 6.31 2.78
C THR A 129 3.80 7.33 3.65
N PRO A 130 3.83 7.17 4.97
CA PRO A 130 4.41 8.12 5.89
C PRO A 130 5.84 8.55 5.51
N TYR A 131 6.14 9.83 5.77
CA TYR A 131 7.47 10.40 5.52
C TYR A 131 7.94 10.31 4.06
N THR A 132 7.00 10.16 3.10
CA THR A 132 7.33 9.99 1.69
C THR A 132 6.64 11.07 0.84
N SER A 133 7.38 11.69 -0.08
CA SER A 133 6.84 12.58 -1.10
C SER A 133 6.93 11.92 -2.46
N TRP A 134 5.85 11.90 -3.19
CA TRP A 134 5.76 11.43 -4.58
C TRP A 134 5.73 12.59 -5.57
N ALA A 135 5.96 13.82 -5.12
CA ALA A 135 5.87 15.04 -5.94
C ALA A 135 6.77 14.99 -7.20
N GLN A 136 7.94 14.35 -7.13
CA GLN A 136 8.80 14.16 -8.31
C GLN A 136 8.17 13.27 -9.40
N ALA A 137 7.22 12.42 -9.03
CA ALA A 137 6.44 11.60 -9.93
C ALA A 137 5.03 12.16 -10.16
N SER A 138 4.81 13.45 -9.87
CA SER A 138 3.52 14.13 -9.93
C SER A 138 2.46 13.54 -9.00
N GLY A 139 2.88 12.91 -7.92
CA GLY A 139 2.01 12.29 -6.92
C GLY A 139 1.88 13.12 -5.64
N PRO A 140 1.14 12.61 -4.66
CA PRO A 140 0.88 13.28 -3.40
C PRO A 140 2.13 13.41 -2.52
N ASP A 141 2.09 14.34 -1.59
CA ASP A 141 3.14 14.53 -0.59
C ASP A 141 2.67 14.09 0.80
N PHE A 142 3.12 12.89 1.21
CA PHE A 142 2.88 12.34 2.54
C PHE A 142 4.07 12.52 3.49
N SER A 143 4.99 13.42 3.19
CA SER A 143 6.21 13.62 4.00
C SER A 143 5.93 14.04 5.45
N ARG A 144 4.75 14.61 5.71
CA ARG A 144 4.31 15.05 7.05
C ARG A 144 3.34 14.07 7.73
N PHE A 145 2.96 12.98 7.06
CA PHE A 145 2.07 11.99 7.65
C PHE A 145 2.84 11.05 8.58
N SER A 146 2.20 10.71 9.69
CA SER A 146 2.68 9.72 10.65
C SER A 146 2.21 8.32 10.25
N PRO A 147 2.92 7.25 10.66
CA PRO A 147 2.45 5.87 10.51
C PRO A 147 1.34 5.50 11.52
N ARG A 148 0.84 6.43 12.33
CA ARG A 148 -0.32 6.18 13.19
C ARG A 148 -1.60 6.12 12.38
N PRO A 149 -2.47 5.13 12.64
CA PRO A 149 -3.82 5.15 12.09
C PRO A 149 -4.53 6.44 12.46
N SER A 150 -5.32 6.95 11.54
CA SER A 150 -6.10 8.16 11.72
C SER A 150 -7.46 8.04 11.06
N MET A 151 -8.41 8.87 11.51
CA MET A 151 -9.71 8.95 10.86
C MET A 151 -9.73 10.18 9.98
N PHE A 152 -10.08 10.01 8.73
CA PHE A 152 -10.29 11.10 7.79
C PHE A 152 -11.77 11.30 7.54
N THR A 153 -12.16 12.55 7.44
CA THR A 153 -13.40 12.96 6.79
C THR A 153 -13.15 13.20 5.32
N GLU A 154 -14.20 13.46 4.55
CA GLU A 154 -14.11 13.85 3.14
C GLU A 154 -13.19 15.06 2.86
N HIS A 155 -12.76 15.80 3.90
CA HIS A 155 -11.83 16.91 3.79
C HIS A 155 -10.38 16.55 4.18
N LEU A 156 -10.07 15.27 4.40
CA LEU A 156 -8.76 14.80 4.92
C LEU A 156 -8.34 15.47 6.24
N ARG A 157 -9.28 15.97 7.01
CA ARG A 157 -9.06 16.49 8.36
C ARG A 157 -9.62 15.52 9.38
N ALA A 158 -8.89 15.32 10.46
CA ALA A 158 -9.36 14.53 11.59
C ALA A 158 -10.50 15.27 12.31
N GLU A 159 -11.73 15.05 11.92
CA GLU A 159 -12.93 15.53 12.62
C GLU A 159 -13.64 14.35 13.27
N ARG A 160 -14.08 14.55 14.53
CA ARG A 160 -14.57 13.44 15.38
C ARG A 160 -16.03 13.03 15.17
N ASP A 161 -16.83 13.71 14.35
CA ASP A 161 -18.29 13.58 14.38
C ASP A 161 -19.00 13.50 13.02
N SER A 162 -18.49 12.73 12.04
CA SER A 162 -19.28 12.48 10.83
C SER A 162 -19.53 11.00 10.58
N ASN A 163 -20.75 10.65 10.15
CA ASN A 163 -21.13 9.30 9.70
C ASN A 163 -20.39 8.86 8.42
N HIS A 164 -19.54 9.72 7.85
CA HIS A 164 -18.76 9.51 6.64
C HIS A 164 -17.26 9.58 6.95
N MET A 165 -16.80 8.64 7.78
CA MET A 165 -15.40 8.57 8.18
C MET A 165 -14.68 7.43 7.45
N LEU A 166 -13.47 7.72 7.00
CA LEU A 166 -12.55 6.78 6.42
C LEU A 166 -11.39 6.55 7.39
N ALA A 167 -11.16 5.31 7.79
CA ALA A 167 -9.99 4.95 8.57
C ALA A 167 -8.78 4.83 7.64
N GLU A 168 -7.77 5.66 7.85
CA GLU A 168 -6.47 5.50 7.22
C GLU A 168 -5.59 4.57 8.06
N ILE A 169 -5.16 3.49 7.45
CA ILE A 169 -4.17 2.56 7.99
C ILE A 169 -2.92 2.62 7.11
N PRO A 170 -1.98 3.54 7.39
CA PRO A 170 -0.83 3.77 6.53
C PRO A 170 0.03 2.52 6.37
N ALA A 171 0.76 2.42 5.25
CA ALA A 171 1.86 1.47 5.15
C ALA A 171 2.84 1.70 6.31
N THR A 172 3.32 0.64 6.96
CA THR A 172 4.27 0.78 8.06
C THR A 172 5.63 1.19 7.51
N ILE A 173 5.94 2.46 7.71
CA ILE A 173 7.20 3.10 7.31
C ILE A 173 7.73 3.88 8.49
N GLY A 174 9.01 3.71 8.82
CA GLY A 174 9.65 4.39 9.94
C GLY A 174 11.16 4.46 9.81
N TYR A 175 11.82 4.74 10.93
CA TYR A 175 13.26 4.78 11.03
C TYR A 175 13.72 3.71 12.03
N LEU A 176 14.96 3.24 11.87
CA LEU A 176 15.49 2.19 12.74
C LEU A 176 15.93 2.70 14.12
N HIS A 177 16.10 4.01 14.26
CA HIS A 177 16.57 4.67 15.47
C HIS A 177 15.87 6.02 15.68
N GLY A 178 15.84 6.49 16.92
CA GLY A 178 15.31 7.80 17.28
C GLY A 178 13.79 7.94 17.16
N ASP A 179 13.30 9.12 17.46
CA ASP A 179 11.92 9.52 17.21
C ASP A 179 11.69 9.71 15.71
N PHE A 180 10.61 9.18 15.19
CA PHE A 180 10.34 9.16 13.75
C PHE A 180 10.10 10.55 13.18
N GLN A 181 9.40 11.41 13.92
CA GLN A 181 9.12 12.76 13.48
C GLN A 181 10.41 13.59 13.44
N ALA A 182 11.24 13.48 14.48
CA ALA A 182 12.53 14.16 14.55
C ALA A 182 13.47 13.70 13.41
N CYS A 183 13.50 12.40 13.13
CA CYS A 183 14.27 11.85 12.00
C CYS A 183 13.78 12.38 10.66
N ALA A 184 12.45 12.44 10.44
CA ALA A 184 11.86 12.95 9.21
C ALA A 184 12.18 14.44 9.02
N GLU A 185 12.08 15.24 10.08
CA GLU A 185 12.44 16.67 10.04
C GLU A 185 13.91 16.88 9.75
N LEU A 186 14.80 16.10 10.39
CA LEU A 186 16.22 16.17 10.12
C LEU A 186 16.55 15.81 8.67
N VAL A 187 15.96 14.74 8.14
CA VAL A 187 16.10 14.36 6.72
C VAL A 187 15.60 15.50 5.82
N GLY A 188 14.47 16.11 6.15
CA GLY A 188 13.90 17.24 5.42
C GLY A 188 14.84 18.45 5.41
N ARG A 189 15.46 18.77 6.53
CA ARG A 189 16.47 19.87 6.65
C ARG A 189 17.72 19.56 5.82
N LEU A 190 18.25 18.33 5.88
CA LEU A 190 19.44 17.93 5.14
C LEU A 190 19.25 17.91 3.62
N ARG A 191 18.03 17.77 3.14
CA ARG A 191 17.69 17.82 1.71
C ARG A 191 17.57 19.25 1.15
N ARG A 192 17.43 20.26 2.01
CA ARG A 192 17.36 21.68 1.60
C ARG A 192 18.76 22.23 1.37
N ALA A 193 18.90 23.15 0.42
CA ALA A 193 20.15 23.90 0.24
C ALA A 193 20.50 24.67 1.53
N PRO A 194 21.76 24.75 1.92
CA PRO A 194 23.00 24.41 1.19
C PRO A 194 23.51 22.97 1.42
N PHE A 195 22.84 22.13 2.19
CA PHE A 195 23.32 20.83 2.62
C PHE A 195 23.29 19.73 1.54
N CYS A 196 22.54 19.92 0.45
CA CYS A 196 22.43 18.92 -0.62
C CYS A 196 23.77 18.64 -1.34
N GLY A 197 24.71 19.60 -1.36
CA GLY A 197 26.04 19.43 -1.95
C GLY A 197 26.99 18.52 -1.19
N PHE A 198 26.83 18.36 0.12
CA PHE A 198 27.76 17.62 0.97
C PHE A 198 27.49 16.12 1.08
N LYS A 199 26.46 15.57 0.37
CA LYS A 199 26.07 14.14 0.46
C LYS A 199 25.92 13.61 1.91
N LEU A 200 25.81 14.50 2.90
CA LEU A 200 25.74 14.17 4.31
C LEU A 200 24.51 13.30 4.62
N GLY A 201 23.37 13.61 4.01
CA GLY A 201 22.17 12.81 4.13
C GLY A 201 22.35 11.38 3.59
N SER A 202 23.11 11.21 2.51
CA SER A 202 23.42 9.89 1.95
C SER A 202 24.40 9.11 2.84
N LEU A 203 25.35 9.80 3.49
CA LEU A 203 26.27 9.18 4.44
C LEU A 203 25.53 8.70 5.69
N LEU A 204 24.67 9.52 6.28
CA LEU A 204 23.86 9.16 7.46
C LEU A 204 22.89 8.03 7.15
N SER A 205 22.33 7.99 5.92
CA SER A 205 21.52 6.86 5.45
C SER A 205 22.33 5.58 5.28
N ARG A 206 23.57 5.67 4.75
CA ARG A 206 24.51 4.53 4.64
C ARG A 206 24.92 3.98 5.99
N LEU A 207 25.07 4.84 6.99
CA LEU A 207 25.35 4.45 8.39
C LEU A 207 24.10 3.94 9.12
N HIS A 208 22.99 3.74 8.43
CA HIS A 208 21.68 3.33 8.97
C HIS A 208 21.09 4.26 10.05
N LEU A 209 21.70 5.41 10.35
CA LEU A 209 21.25 6.33 11.39
C LEU A 209 19.94 7.05 11.02
N LEU A 210 19.74 7.34 9.71
CA LEU A 210 18.54 8.02 9.17
C LEU A 210 17.94 7.21 8.01
N ARG A 211 18.10 5.89 8.04
CA ARG A 211 17.51 5.03 7.00
C ARG A 211 16.01 4.90 7.25
N LYS A 212 15.22 5.39 6.28
CA LYS A 212 13.79 5.11 6.22
C LYS A 212 13.57 3.68 5.71
N VAL A 213 12.76 2.91 6.42
CA VAL A 213 12.52 1.48 6.21
C VAL A 213 11.03 1.23 6.06
N TRP A 214 10.67 0.34 5.14
CA TRP A 214 9.32 -0.14 4.92
C TRP A 214 9.15 -1.52 5.56
N LEU A 215 8.01 -1.77 6.16
CA LEU A 215 7.65 -3.12 6.57
C LEU A 215 7.17 -3.90 5.33
N SER A 216 8.14 -4.26 4.50
CA SER A 216 7.89 -4.96 3.23
C SER A 216 8.99 -5.97 2.95
N PRO A 217 8.66 -7.26 2.80
CA PRO A 217 9.63 -8.31 2.48
C PRO A 217 10.23 -8.20 1.08
N GLU A 218 9.63 -7.39 0.20
CA GLU A 218 10.19 -7.05 -1.11
C GLU A 218 11.42 -6.15 -0.99
N MET A 219 11.43 -5.25 -0.02
CA MET A 219 12.42 -4.19 0.11
C MET A 219 13.46 -4.47 1.18
N GLU A 220 13.09 -5.23 2.23
CA GLU A 220 13.90 -5.37 3.43
C GLU A 220 14.18 -6.84 3.78
N THR A 221 15.21 -7.03 4.61
CA THR A 221 15.48 -8.34 5.23
C THR A 221 14.62 -8.54 6.48
N PRO A 222 14.39 -9.79 6.93
CA PRO A 222 13.65 -10.05 8.18
C PRO A 222 14.25 -9.32 9.38
N ALA A 223 15.57 -9.30 9.51
CA ALA A 223 16.26 -8.62 10.61
C ALA A 223 15.96 -7.11 10.65
N ILE A 224 15.94 -6.44 9.50
CA ILE A 224 15.60 -5.02 9.38
C ILE A 224 14.12 -4.77 9.68
N MET A 225 13.22 -5.62 9.15
CA MET A 225 11.79 -5.54 9.44
C MET A 225 11.52 -5.73 10.94
N MET A 226 12.15 -6.71 11.57
CA MET A 226 12.02 -6.94 13.02
C MET A 226 12.59 -5.79 13.86
N GLN A 227 13.68 -5.16 13.42
CA GLN A 227 14.21 -3.96 14.07
C GLN A 227 13.20 -2.80 13.96
N LEU A 228 12.59 -2.59 12.78
CA LEU A 228 11.54 -1.58 12.61
C LEU A 228 10.33 -1.88 13.54
N VAL A 229 9.87 -3.13 13.59
CA VAL A 229 8.76 -3.53 14.47
C VAL A 229 9.05 -3.22 15.93
N ARG A 230 10.26 -3.54 16.42
CA ARG A 230 10.67 -3.22 17.80
C ARG A 230 10.68 -1.72 18.03
N GLN A 231 11.21 -0.94 17.09
CA GLN A 231 11.25 0.52 17.18
C GLN A 231 9.84 1.12 17.12
N MET A 232 8.93 0.60 16.29
CA MET A 232 7.52 1.00 16.28
C MET A 232 6.87 0.77 17.64
N ARG A 233 7.02 -0.45 18.20
CA ARG A 233 6.46 -0.80 19.50
C ARG A 233 7.01 0.07 20.63
N SER A 234 8.31 0.36 20.64
CA SER A 234 8.94 1.21 21.67
C SER A 234 8.40 2.65 21.64
N GLN A 235 7.85 3.11 20.52
CA GLN A 235 7.22 4.43 20.37
C GLN A 235 5.68 4.38 20.51
N GLY A 236 5.13 3.24 20.97
CA GLY A 236 3.68 3.09 21.22
C GLY A 236 2.84 2.99 19.95
N TYR A 237 3.40 2.45 18.86
CA TYR A 237 2.61 2.07 17.69
C TYR A 237 2.06 0.65 17.90
N GLU A 238 0.76 0.50 17.87
CA GLU A 238 0.07 -0.76 18.14
C GLU A 238 -0.32 -1.50 16.84
N LEU A 239 -0.53 -0.75 15.76
CA LEU A 239 -0.94 -1.30 14.47
C LEU A 239 0.23 -1.24 13.47
N LEU A 240 0.47 -2.36 12.82
CA LEU A 240 1.49 -2.52 11.79
C LEU A 240 0.82 -3.03 10.50
N ASN A 241 1.12 -2.41 9.38
CA ASN A 241 0.62 -2.76 8.06
C ASN A 241 1.80 -3.26 7.19
N LEU A 242 1.96 -4.57 7.11
CA LEU A 242 2.94 -5.23 6.23
C LEU A 242 2.37 -5.29 4.81
N VAL A 243 3.16 -4.84 3.84
CA VAL A 243 2.70 -4.70 2.45
C VAL A 243 3.68 -5.32 1.46
N PHE A 244 3.14 -6.02 0.46
CA PHE A 244 3.90 -6.50 -0.70
C PHE A 244 2.95 -6.81 -1.87
N HIS A 245 3.52 -7.01 -3.07
CA HIS A 245 2.76 -7.36 -4.26
C HIS A 245 2.76 -8.87 -4.48
N SER A 246 1.66 -9.41 -4.94
CA SER A 246 1.59 -10.83 -5.33
C SER A 246 2.54 -11.18 -6.48
N SER A 247 3.03 -10.20 -7.25
CA SER A 247 4.09 -10.40 -8.24
C SER A 247 5.41 -10.92 -7.64
N ALA A 248 5.64 -10.72 -6.34
CA ALA A 248 6.79 -11.29 -5.63
C ALA A 248 6.69 -12.81 -5.39
N LEU A 249 5.52 -13.40 -5.63
CA LEU A 249 5.30 -14.86 -5.51
C LEU A 249 5.74 -15.65 -6.75
N LEU A 250 6.15 -14.97 -7.83
CA LEU A 250 6.56 -15.61 -9.07
C LEU A 250 7.75 -14.88 -9.68
N GLY A 251 8.85 -15.59 -9.87
CA GLY A 251 10.07 -15.03 -10.45
C GLY A 251 9.83 -14.46 -11.85
N GLY A 252 10.35 -13.24 -12.09
CA GLY A 252 10.20 -12.52 -13.34
C GLY A 252 8.90 -11.71 -13.52
N CYS A 253 7.98 -11.76 -12.55
CA CYS A 253 6.71 -11.01 -12.61
C CYS A 253 6.77 -9.61 -12.01
N GLY A 254 7.88 -9.22 -11.40
CA GLY A 254 8.05 -7.91 -10.76
C GLY A 254 9.50 -7.49 -10.62
N PRO A 255 9.75 -6.25 -10.21
CA PRO A 255 11.12 -5.73 -10.13
C PRO A 255 11.92 -6.31 -8.94
N PHE A 256 11.25 -6.83 -7.93
CA PHE A 256 11.86 -7.28 -6.67
C PHE A 256 12.27 -8.76 -6.69
N VAL A 257 11.52 -9.59 -7.43
CA VAL A 257 11.72 -11.04 -7.54
C VAL A 257 11.90 -11.37 -9.02
N ARG A 258 13.16 -11.58 -9.45
CA ARG A 258 13.53 -11.70 -10.87
C ARG A 258 13.77 -13.14 -11.31
N SER A 259 14.01 -14.03 -10.36
CA SER A 259 14.36 -15.42 -10.59
C SER A 259 13.63 -16.36 -9.63
N GLN A 260 13.66 -17.66 -9.91
CA GLN A 260 13.14 -18.68 -9.00
C GLN A 260 13.91 -18.70 -7.66
N ALA A 261 15.21 -18.39 -7.68
CA ALA A 261 16.00 -18.28 -6.46
C ALA A 261 15.50 -17.10 -5.57
N ASP A 262 15.16 -15.97 -6.19
CA ASP A 262 14.57 -14.82 -5.47
C ASP A 262 13.17 -15.17 -4.92
N GLU A 263 12.35 -15.92 -5.68
CA GLU A 263 11.04 -16.41 -5.23
C GLU A 263 11.17 -17.23 -3.95
N HIS A 264 12.07 -18.22 -3.95
CA HIS A 264 12.35 -19.01 -2.76
C HIS A 264 12.89 -18.17 -1.60
N ALA A 265 13.75 -17.19 -1.89
CA ALA A 265 14.26 -16.25 -0.88
C ALA A 265 13.14 -15.38 -0.29
N PHE A 266 12.21 -14.92 -1.12
CA PHE A 266 11.05 -14.15 -0.70
C PHE A 266 10.13 -14.96 0.23
N MET A 267 9.79 -16.19 -0.15
CA MET A 267 8.98 -17.09 0.67
C MET A 267 9.64 -17.39 2.02
N ARG A 268 10.96 -17.60 2.05
CA ARG A 268 11.69 -17.75 3.33
C ARG A 268 11.61 -16.51 4.22
N LYS A 269 11.62 -15.30 3.65
CA LYS A 269 11.45 -14.06 4.44
C LYS A 269 10.09 -13.97 5.12
N LEU A 270 9.05 -14.50 4.50
CA LEU A 270 7.70 -14.53 5.09
C LEU A 270 7.56 -15.57 6.20
N HIS A 271 8.36 -16.62 6.15
CA HIS A 271 8.35 -17.71 7.15
C HIS A 271 9.16 -17.37 8.42
N THR A 272 9.99 -16.32 8.40
CA THR A 272 10.87 -15.91 9.51
C THR A 272 10.21 -14.87 10.40
#